data_503f4379aac41690cd7b8f89a7d2fa64
#
_entry.id   503f4379aac41690cd7b8f89a7d2fa64
#
_cell.length_a   1.000
_cell.length_b   1.000
_cell.length_c   1.000
_cell.angle_alpha   90.00
_cell.angle_beta   90.00
_cell.angle_gamma   90.00
#
_symmetry.space_group_name_H-M   'P 1'
#
loop_
_entity.id
_entity.type
_entity.pdbx_description
1 polymer ?
#
loop_
_entity_poly.entity_id
_entity_poly.type
_entity_poly.pdbx_seq_one_letter_code
_entity_poly.pdbx_strand_id
1 'polypeptide(L)'
;MNSITHSKRYLPHENSTRFHAVKLYRTGVGVNFVCRRYHISKASLMRWNKRFDGTRDSLLDHSHRPHTPHPNSHTDTELKWIRDLHRRNPHISLLEMYGKLKANKGYKRHPLSLYRVFIRLGFSSKAPSTKKTYVPKPYHTPDKIGVKWQMDVKYVPAACYTGQIPQKFYQYTVIDEASRERFIYPYLEQSSFSTVDFLKRAISYFGYRPCILQTDNGAEFTHITKTDRIHPLDKLCQELNIEHKKIRPRTPRHNGKVERSHRNDQERFYNFLKFYSYEDLTVQMKRYCRRSNHIPMQVLNWLSPVQKRKALEQCS
;
A
#
# COMPACT_ATOMS: atom_id res chain seq x y z
N MET A 1 44.43 -8.00 -0.45
CA MET A 1 43.99 -8.81 -1.63
C MET A 1 43.16 -9.99 -1.12
N ASN A 2 41.85 -9.84 -1.06
CA ASN A 2 40.95 -10.92 -0.66
C ASN A 2 40.47 -11.64 -1.93
N SER A 3 41.01 -12.82 -2.18
CA SER A 3 40.53 -13.71 -3.25
C SER A 3 39.14 -14.22 -2.92
N ILE A 4 38.13 -13.72 -3.62
CA ILE A 4 36.78 -14.29 -3.61
C ILE A 4 36.86 -15.65 -4.33
N THR A 5 36.91 -16.72 -3.58
CA THR A 5 36.76 -18.08 -4.12
C THR A 5 35.32 -18.23 -4.60
N HIS A 6 35.10 -18.04 -5.89
CA HIS A 6 33.87 -18.50 -6.53
C HIS A 6 33.73 -20.01 -6.37
N SER A 7 32.83 -20.48 -5.51
CA SER A 7 32.44 -21.89 -5.49
C SER A 7 31.92 -22.24 -6.88
N LYS A 8 32.65 -23.12 -7.59
CA LYS A 8 32.19 -23.67 -8.89
C LYS A 8 30.82 -24.28 -8.66
N ARG A 9 29.76 -23.65 -9.15
CA ARG A 9 28.42 -24.25 -9.14
C ARG A 9 28.49 -25.54 -9.94
N TYR A 10 28.21 -26.65 -9.31
CA TYR A 10 28.16 -27.97 -9.94
C TYR A 10 26.97 -27.97 -10.90
N LEU A 11 27.26 -28.01 -12.20
CA LEU A 11 26.21 -28.11 -13.22
C LEU A 11 25.82 -29.59 -13.32
N PRO A 12 24.52 -29.93 -13.27
CA PRO A 12 24.08 -31.29 -13.44
C PRO A 12 24.43 -31.81 -14.86
N HIS A 13 24.84 -33.09 -14.97
CA HIS A 13 25.11 -33.70 -16.28
C HIS A 13 23.83 -33.73 -17.13
N GLU A 14 23.98 -33.49 -18.41
CA GLU A 14 22.88 -33.58 -19.38
C GLU A 14 22.30 -35.01 -19.44
N ASN A 15 21.04 -35.13 -19.80
CA ASN A 15 20.36 -36.42 -19.93
C ASN A 15 21.04 -37.34 -20.97
N SER A 16 21.52 -36.75 -22.06
CA SER A 16 22.32 -37.46 -23.09
C SER A 16 23.56 -38.11 -22.51
N THR A 17 24.32 -37.42 -21.69
CA THR A 17 25.53 -37.94 -21.00
C THR A 17 25.16 -39.07 -20.06
N ARG A 18 24.10 -38.93 -19.27
CA ARG A 18 23.63 -40.01 -18.37
C ARG A 18 23.25 -41.28 -19.15
N PHE A 19 22.49 -41.12 -20.24
CA PHE A 19 22.04 -42.19 -21.08
C PHE A 19 23.22 -42.98 -21.69
N HIS A 20 24.15 -42.27 -22.32
CA HIS A 20 25.30 -42.90 -22.95
C HIS A 20 26.25 -43.58 -21.93
N ALA A 21 26.45 -42.95 -20.77
CA ALA A 21 27.27 -43.53 -19.71
C ALA A 21 26.67 -44.84 -19.17
N VAL A 22 25.34 -44.86 -18.91
CA VAL A 22 24.66 -46.08 -18.42
C VAL A 22 24.63 -47.17 -19.50
N LYS A 23 24.35 -46.80 -20.75
CA LYS A 23 24.33 -47.76 -21.87
C LYS A 23 25.70 -48.42 -22.06
N LEU A 24 26.78 -47.60 -22.06
CA LEU A 24 28.14 -48.12 -22.17
C LEU A 24 28.52 -49.02 -20.97
N TYR A 25 28.10 -48.68 -19.76
CA TYR A 25 28.32 -49.53 -18.59
C TYR A 25 27.62 -50.88 -18.71
N ARG A 26 26.39 -50.91 -19.23
CA ARG A 26 25.60 -52.15 -19.42
C ARG A 26 26.13 -53.06 -20.54
N THR A 27 26.99 -52.55 -21.44
CA THR A 27 27.72 -53.41 -22.41
C THR A 27 28.92 -54.13 -21.81
N GLY A 28 29.14 -54.05 -20.49
CA GLY A 28 30.22 -54.74 -19.79
C GLY A 28 31.51 -53.91 -19.64
N VAL A 29 31.52 -52.67 -20.06
CA VAL A 29 32.68 -51.80 -19.92
C VAL A 29 32.91 -51.41 -18.45
N GLY A 30 34.16 -51.53 -18.02
CA GLY A 30 34.53 -51.30 -16.62
C GLY A 30 34.14 -49.91 -16.07
N VAL A 31 33.66 -49.87 -14.84
CA VAL A 31 33.17 -48.65 -14.14
C VAL A 31 34.17 -47.50 -14.22
N ASN A 32 35.45 -47.75 -13.97
CA ASN A 32 36.49 -46.74 -13.95
C ASN A 32 36.69 -46.08 -15.33
N PHE A 33 36.58 -46.84 -16.40
CA PHE A 33 36.66 -46.34 -17.76
C PHE A 33 35.48 -45.40 -18.07
N VAL A 34 34.25 -45.84 -17.77
CA VAL A 34 33.03 -45.03 -17.99
C VAL A 34 33.09 -43.74 -17.20
N CYS A 35 33.50 -43.79 -15.92
CA CYS A 35 33.62 -42.61 -15.08
C CYS A 35 34.62 -41.60 -15.63
N ARG A 36 35.79 -42.06 -16.11
CA ARG A 36 36.80 -41.17 -16.72
C ARG A 36 36.30 -40.55 -18.04
N ARG A 37 35.69 -41.37 -18.91
CA ARG A 37 35.20 -40.93 -20.21
C ARG A 37 34.14 -39.86 -20.15
N TYR A 38 33.20 -39.95 -19.19
CA TYR A 38 32.07 -39.00 -19.04
C TYR A 38 32.26 -37.98 -17.91
N HIS A 39 33.42 -37.98 -17.25
CA HIS A 39 33.74 -37.12 -16.10
C HIS A 39 32.68 -37.19 -15.01
N ILE A 40 32.23 -38.40 -14.66
CA ILE A 40 31.19 -38.65 -13.66
C ILE A 40 31.74 -39.44 -12.49
N SER A 41 31.08 -39.34 -11.33
CA SER A 41 31.42 -40.15 -10.16
C SER A 41 30.82 -41.55 -10.29
N LYS A 42 31.47 -42.53 -9.66
CA LYS A 42 30.96 -43.92 -9.56
C LYS A 42 29.56 -43.94 -8.94
N ALA A 43 29.32 -43.11 -7.90
CA ALA A 43 28.02 -43.01 -7.24
C ALA A 43 26.93 -42.50 -8.19
N SER A 44 27.25 -41.55 -9.07
CA SER A 44 26.31 -41.04 -10.07
C SER A 44 25.95 -42.12 -11.10
N LEU A 45 26.95 -42.81 -11.62
CA LEU A 45 26.73 -43.92 -12.57
C LEU A 45 25.84 -45.03 -11.96
N MET A 46 26.10 -45.44 -10.72
CA MET A 46 25.31 -46.48 -10.04
C MET A 46 23.88 -46.04 -9.81
N ARG A 47 23.66 -44.79 -9.37
CA ARG A 47 22.31 -44.24 -9.21
C ARG A 47 21.52 -44.17 -10.51
N TRP A 48 22.17 -43.75 -11.61
CA TRP A 48 21.55 -43.74 -12.93
C TRP A 48 21.25 -45.13 -13.44
N ASN A 49 22.19 -46.09 -13.30
CA ASN A 49 22.00 -47.46 -13.69
C ASN A 49 20.84 -48.14 -12.94
N LYS A 50 20.68 -47.85 -11.63
CA LYS A 50 19.56 -48.37 -10.83
C LYS A 50 18.21 -47.86 -11.34
N ARG A 51 18.18 -46.63 -11.85
CA ARG A 51 16.95 -45.94 -12.31
C ARG A 51 16.64 -46.24 -13.78
N PHE A 52 17.61 -46.72 -14.54
CA PHE A 52 17.51 -46.87 -15.98
C PHE A 52 16.64 -48.07 -16.38
N ASP A 53 15.53 -47.79 -17.08
CA ASP A 53 14.57 -48.76 -17.61
C ASP A 53 14.74 -49.06 -19.11
N GLY A 54 15.76 -48.50 -19.76
CA GLY A 54 15.99 -48.63 -21.21
C GLY A 54 15.71 -47.35 -21.97
N THR A 55 14.95 -46.42 -21.40
CA THR A 55 14.56 -45.15 -22.02
C THR A 55 15.42 -43.98 -21.53
N ARG A 56 15.49 -42.91 -22.33
CA ARG A 56 16.11 -41.64 -21.90
C ARG A 56 15.31 -40.94 -20.82
N ASP A 57 13.99 -41.10 -20.80
CA ASP A 57 13.09 -40.43 -19.91
C ASP A 57 13.27 -40.89 -18.46
N SER A 58 13.67 -42.13 -18.24
CA SER A 58 14.01 -42.65 -16.91
C SER A 58 15.17 -41.92 -16.24
N LEU A 59 16.00 -41.21 -16.99
CA LEU A 59 17.18 -40.48 -16.53
C LEU A 59 16.95 -38.96 -16.41
N LEU A 60 15.75 -38.49 -16.67
CA LEU A 60 15.37 -37.08 -16.44
C LEU A 60 15.43 -36.74 -14.94
N ASP A 61 15.72 -35.48 -14.65
CA ASP A 61 15.68 -35.01 -13.27
C ASP A 61 14.25 -34.95 -12.77
N HIS A 62 14.02 -35.51 -11.61
CA HIS A 62 12.74 -35.34 -10.94
C HIS A 62 12.65 -33.94 -10.28
N SER A 63 11.45 -33.43 -10.18
CA SER A 63 11.22 -32.22 -9.44
C SER A 63 11.67 -32.35 -7.98
N HIS A 64 12.51 -31.44 -7.52
CA HIS A 64 12.87 -31.32 -6.10
C HIS A 64 11.82 -30.61 -5.26
N ARG A 65 10.65 -30.31 -5.85
CA ARG A 65 9.54 -29.68 -5.14
C ARG A 65 9.03 -30.61 -4.05
N PRO A 66 8.84 -30.11 -2.83
CA PRO A 66 8.18 -30.90 -1.78
C PRO A 66 6.82 -31.42 -2.26
N HIS A 67 6.50 -32.67 -1.99
CA HIS A 67 5.21 -33.28 -2.34
C HIS A 67 4.08 -32.76 -1.45
N THR A 68 4.40 -32.33 -0.23
CA THR A 68 3.45 -31.75 0.71
C THR A 68 3.58 -30.23 0.73
N PRO A 69 2.46 -29.49 0.80
CA PRO A 69 2.51 -28.05 0.97
C PRO A 69 3.24 -27.66 2.26
N HIS A 70 4.03 -26.60 2.22
CA HIS A 70 4.71 -26.09 3.41
C HIS A 70 3.66 -25.75 4.50
N PRO A 71 3.88 -26.05 5.81
CA PRO A 71 2.93 -25.78 6.89
C PRO A 71 2.43 -24.33 6.93
N ASN A 72 3.29 -23.39 6.52
CA ASN A 72 2.95 -21.97 6.43
C ASN A 72 2.33 -21.55 5.08
N SER A 73 1.99 -22.48 4.18
CA SER A 73 1.26 -22.12 2.96
C SER A 73 -0.20 -21.75 3.28
N HIS A 74 -0.79 -20.91 2.44
CA HIS A 74 -2.19 -20.55 2.60
C HIS A 74 -3.08 -21.78 2.42
N THR A 75 -4.09 -21.89 3.28
CA THR A 75 -5.15 -22.89 3.14
C THR A 75 -6.09 -22.52 2.01
N ASP A 76 -6.83 -23.47 1.48
CA ASP A 76 -7.84 -23.22 0.44
C ASP A 76 -8.94 -22.26 0.94
N THR A 77 -9.29 -22.34 2.21
CA THR A 77 -10.24 -21.42 2.85
C THR A 77 -9.72 -19.99 2.84
N GLU A 78 -8.45 -19.76 3.22
CA GLU A 78 -7.84 -18.43 3.18
C GLU A 78 -7.73 -17.90 1.75
N LEU A 79 -7.38 -18.74 0.78
CA LEU A 79 -7.34 -18.37 -0.63
C LEU A 79 -8.73 -18.02 -1.16
N LYS A 80 -9.78 -18.72 -0.72
CA LYS A 80 -11.17 -18.39 -1.04
C LYS A 80 -11.55 -17.02 -0.50
N TRP A 81 -11.25 -16.72 0.77
CA TRP A 81 -11.51 -15.40 1.35
C TRP A 81 -10.84 -14.26 0.58
N ILE A 82 -9.59 -14.47 0.17
CA ILE A 82 -8.81 -13.48 -0.61
C ILE A 82 -9.47 -13.24 -1.97
N ARG A 83 -9.84 -14.31 -2.71
CA ARG A 83 -10.50 -14.20 -4.02
C ARG A 83 -11.88 -13.54 -3.90
N ASP A 84 -12.69 -13.94 -2.93
CA ASP A 84 -14.04 -13.40 -2.73
C ASP A 84 -14.00 -11.91 -2.35
N LEU A 85 -13.04 -11.51 -1.51
CA LEU A 85 -12.89 -10.12 -1.13
C LEU A 85 -12.40 -9.26 -2.31
N HIS A 86 -11.49 -9.77 -3.13
CA HIS A 86 -11.04 -9.10 -4.35
C HIS A 86 -12.17 -9.02 -5.39
N ARG A 87 -12.94 -10.08 -5.61
CA ARG A 87 -14.08 -10.09 -6.54
C ARG A 87 -15.12 -9.02 -6.18
N ARG A 88 -15.42 -8.85 -4.89
CA ARG A 88 -16.35 -7.81 -4.41
C ARG A 88 -15.77 -6.40 -4.49
N ASN A 89 -14.46 -6.27 -4.41
CA ASN A 89 -13.74 -5.01 -4.41
C ASN A 89 -12.48 -5.12 -5.29
N PRO A 90 -12.59 -5.04 -6.63
CA PRO A 90 -11.47 -5.26 -7.54
C PRO A 90 -10.29 -4.30 -7.34
N HIS A 91 -10.57 -3.12 -6.77
CA HIS A 91 -9.57 -2.06 -6.53
C HIS A 91 -9.10 -1.99 -5.08
N ILE A 92 -9.35 -3.05 -4.29
CA ILE A 92 -8.91 -3.11 -2.90
C ILE A 92 -7.38 -3.15 -2.83
N SER A 93 -6.79 -2.29 -1.99
CA SER A 93 -5.35 -2.33 -1.77
C SER A 93 -4.96 -3.53 -0.91
N LEU A 94 -3.69 -3.98 -1.03
CA LEU A 94 -3.15 -5.07 -0.22
C LEU A 94 -3.35 -4.83 1.29
N LEU A 95 -3.07 -3.62 1.76
CA LEU A 95 -3.16 -3.29 3.18
C LEU A 95 -4.62 -3.23 3.67
N GLU A 96 -5.52 -2.72 2.84
CA GLU A 96 -6.96 -2.73 3.15
C GLU A 96 -7.50 -4.16 3.21
N MET A 97 -7.12 -5.00 2.24
CA MET A 97 -7.51 -6.42 2.26
C MET A 97 -6.98 -7.12 3.50
N TYR A 98 -5.70 -6.91 3.83
CA TYR A 98 -5.10 -7.50 5.03
C TYR A 98 -5.85 -7.08 6.31
N GLY A 99 -6.13 -5.78 6.47
CA GLY A 99 -6.88 -5.26 7.61
C GLY A 99 -8.27 -5.88 7.74
N LYS A 100 -9.01 -5.99 6.62
CA LYS A 100 -10.35 -6.62 6.61
C LYS A 100 -10.29 -8.12 6.91
N LEU A 101 -9.32 -8.84 6.37
CA LEU A 101 -9.15 -10.26 6.65
C LEU A 101 -8.78 -10.49 8.12
N LYS A 102 -7.90 -9.66 8.69
CA LYS A 102 -7.51 -9.74 10.10
C LYS A 102 -8.71 -9.46 11.02
N ALA A 103 -9.46 -8.39 10.76
CA ALA A 103 -10.61 -7.98 11.58
C ALA A 103 -11.79 -8.95 11.48
N ASN A 104 -12.13 -9.44 10.28
CA ASN A 104 -13.40 -10.16 10.05
C ASN A 104 -13.24 -11.69 9.98
N LYS A 105 -12.02 -12.20 9.75
CA LYS A 105 -11.75 -13.63 9.53
C LYS A 105 -10.64 -14.19 10.42
N GLY A 106 -10.07 -13.38 11.31
CA GLY A 106 -8.99 -13.82 12.19
C GLY A 106 -7.71 -14.22 11.43
N TYR A 107 -7.46 -13.62 10.26
CA TYR A 107 -6.29 -13.92 9.43
C TYR A 107 -4.99 -13.61 10.16
N LYS A 108 -4.15 -14.63 10.40
CA LYS A 108 -2.96 -14.53 11.27
C LYS A 108 -1.63 -14.43 10.52
N ARG A 109 -1.64 -14.59 9.17
CA ARG A 109 -0.40 -14.60 8.40
C ARG A 109 0.18 -13.22 8.26
N HIS A 110 1.49 -13.14 7.98
CA HIS A 110 2.20 -11.89 7.76
C HIS A 110 1.73 -11.19 6.46
N PRO A 111 1.68 -9.85 6.39
CA PRO A 111 1.27 -9.10 5.19
C PRO A 111 2.05 -9.46 3.92
N LEU A 112 3.36 -9.76 4.04
CA LEU A 112 4.19 -10.20 2.90
C LEU A 112 3.72 -11.56 2.34
N SER A 113 3.13 -12.42 3.17
CA SER A 113 2.56 -13.68 2.70
C SER A 113 1.34 -13.43 1.80
N LEU A 114 0.47 -12.50 2.21
CA LEU A 114 -0.65 -12.04 1.39
C LEU A 114 -0.18 -11.37 0.10
N TYR A 115 0.89 -10.55 0.15
CA TYR A 115 1.48 -9.93 -1.05
C TYR A 115 1.91 -10.97 -2.09
N ARG A 116 2.54 -12.08 -1.67
CA ARG A 116 2.91 -13.17 -2.60
C ARG A 116 1.70 -13.80 -3.28
N VAL A 117 0.58 -13.93 -2.54
CA VAL A 117 -0.69 -14.39 -3.13
C VAL A 117 -1.25 -13.37 -4.11
N PHE A 118 -1.20 -12.07 -3.80
CA PHE A 118 -1.60 -11.00 -4.71
C PHE A 118 -0.86 -11.06 -6.05
N ILE A 119 0.47 -11.20 -6.00
CA ILE A 119 1.29 -11.34 -7.23
C ILE A 119 0.90 -12.61 -7.99
N ARG A 120 0.79 -13.75 -7.30
CA ARG A 120 0.46 -15.04 -7.92
C ARG A 120 -0.92 -15.04 -8.59
N LEU A 121 -1.89 -14.32 -8.02
CA LEU A 121 -3.25 -14.20 -8.56
C LEU A 121 -3.41 -13.04 -9.57
N GLY A 122 -2.34 -12.31 -9.88
CA GLY A 122 -2.38 -11.19 -10.82
C GLY A 122 -3.15 -9.95 -10.32
N PHE A 123 -3.37 -9.82 -9.02
CA PHE A 123 -4.11 -8.68 -8.43
C PHE A 123 -3.29 -7.40 -8.34
N SER A 124 -1.98 -7.46 -8.60
CA SER A 124 -1.08 -6.31 -8.60
C SER A 124 -0.56 -6.05 -10.01
N SER A 125 -0.86 -4.87 -10.52
CA SER A 125 -0.38 -4.39 -11.84
C SER A 125 0.88 -3.51 -11.75
N LYS A 126 1.44 -3.28 -10.57
CA LYS A 126 2.57 -2.36 -10.38
C LYS A 126 3.90 -3.05 -10.64
N ALA A 127 4.60 -2.62 -11.69
CA ALA A 127 6.02 -2.89 -11.88
C ALA A 127 6.84 -2.40 -10.65
N PRO A 128 7.92 -3.11 -10.27
CA PRO A 128 8.76 -2.66 -9.16
C PRO A 128 9.39 -1.30 -9.50
N SER A 129 9.03 -0.27 -8.74
CA SER A 129 9.68 1.03 -8.86
C SER A 129 11.08 0.97 -8.25
N THR A 130 12.09 1.45 -8.98
CA THR A 130 13.42 1.68 -8.44
C THR A 130 13.33 2.73 -7.32
N LYS A 131 13.45 2.30 -6.09
CA LYS A 131 13.40 3.20 -4.93
C LYS A 131 14.69 4.00 -4.84
N LYS A 132 14.61 5.32 -4.97
CA LYS A 132 15.68 6.19 -4.51
C LYS A 132 15.83 6.02 -2.99
N THR A 133 17.03 5.71 -2.53
CA THR A 133 17.35 5.60 -1.09
C THR A 133 17.28 6.99 -0.45
N TYR A 134 16.14 7.26 0.19
CA TYR A 134 15.94 8.46 0.97
C TYR A 134 15.82 8.07 2.45
N VAL A 135 16.70 8.62 3.29
CA VAL A 135 16.63 8.48 4.75
C VAL A 135 15.77 9.62 5.30
N PRO A 136 14.52 9.34 5.73
CA PRO A 136 13.65 10.38 6.28
C PRO A 136 14.16 10.82 7.66
N LYS A 137 14.16 12.13 7.94
CA LYS A 137 14.33 12.63 9.29
C LYS A 137 13.14 12.14 10.15
N PRO A 138 13.40 11.72 11.40
CA PRO A 138 12.33 11.30 12.31
C PRO A 138 11.28 12.40 12.47
N TYR A 139 10.02 12.05 12.31
CA TYR A 139 8.89 12.95 12.57
C TYR A 139 8.08 12.41 13.73
N HIS A 140 7.94 13.20 14.78
CA HIS A 140 7.13 12.83 15.94
C HIS A 140 5.65 13.15 15.64
N THR A 141 4.84 12.10 15.59
CA THR A 141 3.37 12.26 15.49
C THR A 141 2.81 12.48 16.89
N PRO A 142 1.91 13.45 17.11
CA PRO A 142 1.27 13.66 18.40
C PRO A 142 0.57 12.39 18.91
N ASP A 143 0.64 12.15 20.21
CA ASP A 143 0.02 10.99 20.85
C ASP A 143 -1.46 11.24 21.24
N LYS A 144 -1.89 12.53 21.30
CA LYS A 144 -3.25 12.94 21.65
C LYS A 144 -3.99 13.50 20.44
N ILE A 145 -5.30 13.27 20.39
CA ILE A 145 -6.18 13.88 19.40
C ILE A 145 -6.27 15.39 19.62
N GLY A 146 -6.58 16.15 18.57
CA GLY A 146 -6.74 17.59 18.64
C GLY A 146 -5.45 18.38 18.85
N VAL A 147 -4.30 17.75 19.01
CA VAL A 147 -3.02 18.49 19.14
C VAL A 147 -2.68 19.18 17.83
N LYS A 148 -2.81 18.46 16.71
CA LYS A 148 -2.45 19.02 15.40
C LYS A 148 -3.30 18.44 14.28
N TRP A 149 -3.87 19.34 13.48
CA TRP A 149 -4.54 19.02 12.23
C TRP A 149 -3.72 19.52 11.04
N GLN A 150 -3.75 18.73 9.93
CA GLN A 150 -3.26 19.20 8.63
C GLN A 150 -4.47 19.44 7.72
N MET A 151 -4.48 20.60 7.06
CA MET A 151 -5.54 20.97 6.12
C MET A 151 -4.94 21.31 4.76
N ASP A 152 -5.65 20.92 3.70
CA ASP A 152 -5.24 21.13 2.31
C ASP A 152 -6.45 21.10 1.38
N VAL A 153 -6.30 21.67 0.19
CA VAL A 153 -7.33 21.71 -0.85
C VAL A 153 -6.85 20.99 -2.11
N LYS A 154 -7.73 20.23 -2.71
CA LYS A 154 -7.47 19.51 -3.96
C LYS A 154 -8.55 19.82 -4.99
N TYR A 155 -8.15 19.97 -6.26
CA TYR A 155 -9.08 19.97 -7.38
C TYR A 155 -9.73 18.59 -7.53
N VAL A 156 -11.06 18.59 -7.70
CA VAL A 156 -11.79 17.40 -8.14
C VAL A 156 -11.52 17.22 -9.64
N PRO A 157 -11.07 16.03 -10.10
CA PRO A 157 -10.79 15.83 -11.52
C PRO A 157 -12.03 16.09 -12.39
N ALA A 158 -11.88 16.94 -13.41
CA ALA A 158 -12.98 17.32 -14.30
C ALA A 158 -13.65 16.12 -14.97
N ALA A 159 -12.89 15.05 -15.25
CA ALA A 159 -13.42 13.81 -15.84
C ALA A 159 -14.45 13.07 -14.96
N CYS A 160 -14.57 13.44 -13.67
CA CYS A 160 -15.56 12.86 -12.77
C CYS A 160 -16.95 13.51 -12.93
N TYR A 161 -16.99 14.74 -13.42
CA TYR A 161 -18.24 15.49 -13.61
C TYR A 161 -18.88 15.19 -14.94
N THR A 162 -20.17 14.88 -14.93
CA THR A 162 -20.96 14.50 -16.11
C THR A 162 -22.06 15.50 -16.43
N GLY A 163 -22.12 16.65 -15.72
CA GLY A 163 -23.10 17.70 -16.00
C GLY A 163 -22.84 18.41 -17.33
N GLN A 164 -23.85 19.08 -17.83
CA GLN A 164 -23.82 19.73 -19.16
C GLN A 164 -22.96 21.01 -19.18
N ILE A 165 -22.90 21.73 -18.05
CA ILE A 165 -22.16 23.00 -17.95
C ILE A 165 -20.83 22.73 -17.26
N PRO A 166 -19.66 23.01 -17.91
CA PRO A 166 -18.36 22.84 -17.28
C PRO A 166 -18.24 23.62 -15.96
N GLN A 167 -17.96 22.92 -14.87
CA GLN A 167 -17.82 23.50 -13.56
C GLN A 167 -16.61 22.93 -12.83
N LYS A 168 -15.91 23.75 -12.03
CA LYS A 168 -14.82 23.34 -11.16
C LYS A 168 -15.33 23.03 -9.78
N PHE A 169 -14.79 21.98 -9.18
CA PHE A 169 -15.09 21.57 -7.81
C PHE A 169 -13.79 21.39 -7.05
N TYR A 170 -13.83 21.69 -5.77
CA TYR A 170 -12.67 21.63 -4.87
C TYR A 170 -12.99 20.76 -3.68
N GLN A 171 -12.11 19.84 -3.35
CA GLN A 171 -12.19 19.05 -2.12
C GLN A 171 -11.32 19.71 -1.05
N TYR A 172 -11.92 20.18 0.00
CA TYR A 172 -11.23 20.54 1.22
C TYR A 172 -11.07 19.31 2.09
N THR A 173 -9.90 19.15 2.68
CA THR A 173 -9.55 18.00 3.51
C THR A 173 -8.85 18.47 4.76
N VAL A 174 -9.27 17.95 5.91
CA VAL A 174 -8.55 18.08 7.17
C VAL A 174 -8.34 16.70 7.78
N ILE A 175 -7.17 16.46 8.36
CA ILE A 175 -6.80 15.20 9.00
C ILE A 175 -6.21 15.46 10.39
N ASP A 176 -6.73 14.79 11.41
CA ASP A 176 -6.11 14.74 12.73
C ASP A 176 -4.86 13.85 12.67
N GLU A 177 -3.72 14.38 13.11
CA GLU A 177 -2.44 13.67 12.97
C GLU A 177 -2.32 12.45 13.86
N ALA A 178 -2.94 12.43 15.03
CA ALA A 178 -2.85 11.34 15.99
C ALA A 178 -3.72 10.15 15.59
N SER A 179 -4.99 10.42 15.29
CA SER A 179 -5.98 9.39 14.94
C SER A 179 -5.95 9.00 13.47
N ARG A 180 -5.45 9.88 12.59
CA ARG A 180 -5.59 9.80 11.12
C ARG A 180 -7.03 9.90 10.64
N GLU A 181 -7.98 10.18 11.53
CA GLU A 181 -9.34 10.47 11.12
C GLU A 181 -9.37 11.77 10.34
N ARG A 182 -10.17 11.80 9.28
CA ARG A 182 -10.25 12.96 8.39
C ARG A 182 -11.68 13.34 8.12
N PHE A 183 -11.86 14.60 7.79
CA PHE A 183 -13.10 15.15 7.25
C PHE A 183 -12.82 15.75 5.87
N ILE A 184 -13.70 15.51 4.90
CA ILE A 184 -13.64 16.05 3.55
C ILE A 184 -14.99 16.63 3.19
N TYR A 185 -14.96 17.75 2.44
CA TYR A 185 -16.17 18.40 1.97
C TYR A 185 -15.91 19.11 0.64
N PRO A 186 -16.86 19.07 -0.34
CA PRO A 186 -16.71 19.77 -1.61
C PRO A 186 -17.11 21.23 -1.52
N TYR A 187 -16.49 22.08 -2.34
CA TYR A 187 -16.86 23.47 -2.57
C TYR A 187 -16.80 23.78 -4.06
N LEU A 188 -17.53 24.83 -4.46
CA LEU A 188 -17.53 25.34 -5.83
C LEU A 188 -16.40 26.34 -6.08
N GLU A 189 -15.77 26.82 -5.02
CA GLU A 189 -14.68 27.80 -5.08
C GLU A 189 -13.56 27.46 -4.09
N GLN A 190 -12.37 27.90 -4.43
CA GLN A 190 -11.20 27.86 -3.56
C GLN A 190 -11.00 29.27 -3.02
N SER A 191 -11.59 29.55 -1.86
CA SER A 191 -11.61 30.88 -1.27
C SER A 191 -11.34 30.83 0.24
N SER A 192 -10.99 32.01 0.82
CA SER A 192 -10.87 32.16 2.26
C SER A 192 -12.20 31.95 2.99
N PHE A 193 -13.33 32.27 2.35
CA PHE A 193 -14.66 32.01 2.90
C PHE A 193 -14.97 30.53 2.99
N SER A 194 -14.71 29.79 1.91
CA SER A 194 -14.85 28.33 1.91
C SER A 194 -13.95 27.68 2.97
N THR A 195 -12.73 28.20 3.18
CA THR A 195 -11.81 27.72 4.21
C THR A 195 -12.36 27.93 5.63
N VAL A 196 -12.91 29.09 5.90
CA VAL A 196 -13.53 29.41 7.21
C VAL A 196 -14.76 28.54 7.47
N ASP A 197 -15.65 28.37 6.49
CA ASP A 197 -16.80 27.47 6.60
C ASP A 197 -16.37 26.03 6.79
N PHE A 198 -15.38 25.58 6.04
CA PHE A 198 -14.86 24.23 6.15
C PHE A 198 -14.26 23.94 7.53
N LEU A 199 -13.49 24.86 8.11
CA LEU A 199 -12.93 24.69 9.46
C LEU A 199 -14.04 24.56 10.51
N LYS A 200 -15.09 25.38 10.43
CA LYS A 200 -16.26 25.29 11.32
C LYS A 200 -16.97 23.94 11.21
N ARG A 201 -17.19 23.47 9.98
CA ARG A 201 -17.78 22.13 9.73
C ARG A 201 -16.88 21.01 10.26
N ALA A 202 -15.59 21.14 10.11
CA ALA A 202 -14.63 20.16 10.61
C ALA A 202 -14.65 20.06 12.14
N ILE A 203 -14.66 21.20 12.84
CA ILE A 203 -14.79 21.24 14.30
C ILE A 203 -16.10 20.60 14.75
N SER A 204 -17.22 20.91 14.08
CA SER A 204 -18.50 20.25 14.35
C SER A 204 -18.47 18.74 14.11
N TYR A 205 -17.79 18.28 13.05
CA TYR A 205 -17.67 16.87 12.72
C TYR A 205 -16.86 16.08 13.75
N PHE A 206 -15.72 16.62 14.19
CA PHE A 206 -14.86 15.97 15.18
C PHE A 206 -15.38 16.09 16.61
N GLY A 207 -16.18 17.13 16.92
CA GLY A 207 -16.61 17.45 18.27
C GLY A 207 -15.53 18.11 19.13
N TYR A 208 -14.35 18.41 18.55
CA TYR A 208 -13.25 19.12 19.21
C TYR A 208 -12.48 19.98 18.20
N ARG A 209 -11.73 20.97 18.70
CA ARG A 209 -10.87 21.85 17.90
C ARG A 209 -9.40 21.42 18.03
N PRO A 210 -8.55 21.73 17.04
CA PRO A 210 -7.12 21.49 17.17
C PRO A 210 -6.42 22.58 18.00
N CYS A 211 -5.31 22.24 18.65
CA CYS A 211 -4.39 23.26 19.17
C CYS A 211 -3.62 23.93 18.04
N ILE A 212 -3.20 23.15 17.04
CA ILE A 212 -2.43 23.60 15.88
C ILE A 212 -3.15 23.19 14.60
N LEU A 213 -3.44 24.17 13.74
CA LEU A 213 -3.90 23.96 12.37
C LEU A 213 -2.73 24.22 11.41
N GLN A 214 -2.29 23.21 10.69
CA GLN A 214 -1.22 23.35 9.71
C GLN A 214 -1.78 23.36 8.28
N THR A 215 -1.37 24.37 7.49
CA THR A 215 -1.74 24.52 6.08
C THR A 215 -0.49 24.77 5.23
N ASP A 216 -0.63 24.71 3.92
CA ASP A 216 0.34 25.29 3.01
C ASP A 216 0.17 26.82 2.93
N ASN A 217 0.86 27.45 1.95
CA ASN A 217 0.80 28.89 1.71
C ASN A 217 -0.16 29.25 0.56
N GLY A 218 -1.21 28.48 0.32
CA GLY A 218 -2.22 28.80 -0.67
C GLY A 218 -2.97 30.09 -0.36
N ALA A 219 -3.50 30.76 -1.40
CA ALA A 219 -4.25 32.02 -1.26
C ALA A 219 -5.50 31.88 -0.39
N GLU A 220 -6.06 30.70 -0.34
CA GLU A 220 -7.21 30.33 0.50
C GLU A 220 -6.88 30.27 2.00
N PHE A 221 -5.58 30.14 2.35
CA PHE A 221 -5.11 30.03 3.73
C PHE A 221 -4.31 31.25 4.20
N THR A 222 -3.78 32.07 3.28
CA THR A 222 -2.93 33.20 3.64
C THR A 222 -2.90 34.26 2.54
N HIS A 223 -2.60 35.51 2.90
CA HIS A 223 -2.34 36.53 1.90
C HIS A 223 -1.02 36.24 1.14
N ILE A 224 -1.08 36.26 -0.18
CA ILE A 224 0.10 36.08 -1.04
C ILE A 224 0.99 37.31 -1.01
N THR A 225 0.38 38.50 -0.98
CA THR A 225 1.08 39.77 -0.89
C THR A 225 1.15 40.25 0.56
N LYS A 226 2.24 40.94 0.91
CA LYS A 226 2.34 41.58 2.23
C LYS A 226 1.22 42.62 2.38
N THR A 227 0.41 42.45 3.41
CA THR A 227 -0.70 43.38 3.76
C THR A 227 -0.83 43.41 5.27
N ASP A 228 -1.30 44.53 5.81
CA ASP A 228 -1.61 44.67 7.25
C ASP A 228 -2.97 44.04 7.61
N ARG A 229 -3.71 43.56 6.62
CA ARG A 229 -5.02 42.94 6.87
C ARG A 229 -4.82 41.50 7.39
N ILE A 230 -5.58 41.15 8.41
CA ILE A 230 -5.59 39.78 8.94
C ILE A 230 -6.39 38.87 7.99
N HIS A 231 -5.83 37.72 7.61
CA HIS A 231 -6.53 36.78 6.77
C HIS A 231 -7.75 36.19 7.51
N PRO A 232 -8.92 35.96 6.85
CA PRO A 232 -10.11 35.42 7.49
C PRO A 232 -9.89 34.13 8.29
N LEU A 233 -9.03 33.22 7.80
CA LEU A 233 -8.67 32.02 8.53
C LEU A 233 -7.86 32.33 9.79
N ASP A 234 -6.88 33.24 9.71
CA ASP A 234 -6.07 33.65 10.88
C ASP A 234 -6.97 34.30 11.95
N LYS A 235 -7.95 35.10 11.53
CA LYS A 235 -8.94 35.71 12.45
C LYS A 235 -9.77 34.66 13.17
N LEU A 236 -10.34 33.69 12.43
CA LEU A 236 -11.10 32.58 13.02
C LEU A 236 -10.22 31.73 13.96
N CYS A 237 -8.96 31.44 13.59
CA CYS A 237 -8.03 30.72 14.43
C CYS A 237 -7.75 31.46 15.75
N GLN A 238 -7.57 32.79 15.72
CA GLN A 238 -7.42 33.62 16.92
C GLN A 238 -8.66 33.53 17.82
N GLU A 239 -9.85 33.70 17.25
CA GLU A 239 -11.13 33.62 17.98
C GLU A 239 -11.32 32.26 18.68
N LEU A 240 -10.82 31.17 18.05
CA LEU A 240 -10.95 29.82 18.55
C LEU A 240 -9.73 29.35 19.39
N ASN A 241 -8.73 30.22 19.64
CA ASN A 241 -7.46 29.85 20.28
C ASN A 241 -6.77 28.65 19.59
N ILE A 242 -6.66 28.71 18.26
CA ILE A 242 -5.96 27.73 17.42
C ILE A 242 -4.68 28.39 16.88
N GLU A 243 -3.53 27.75 17.05
CA GLU A 243 -2.28 28.19 16.40
C GLU A 243 -2.34 27.85 14.90
N HIS A 244 -2.43 28.85 14.00
CA HIS A 244 -2.33 28.62 12.58
C HIS A 244 -0.86 28.57 12.15
N LYS A 245 -0.39 27.40 11.73
CA LYS A 245 0.99 27.13 11.35
C LYS A 245 1.12 26.89 9.84
N LYS A 246 1.82 27.78 9.17
CA LYS A 246 2.08 27.65 7.74
C LYS A 246 3.36 26.82 7.52
N ILE A 247 3.36 25.91 6.56
CA ILE A 247 4.57 25.15 6.21
C ILE A 247 5.62 26.08 5.58
N ARG A 248 6.89 25.77 5.77
CA ARG A 248 7.96 26.50 5.09
C ARG A 248 7.86 26.28 3.57
N PRO A 249 8.06 27.32 2.75
CA PRO A 249 8.11 27.17 1.31
C PRO A 249 9.09 26.05 0.88
N ARG A 250 8.72 25.29 -0.14
CA ARG A 250 9.51 24.16 -0.69
C ARG A 250 9.76 23.01 0.31
N THR A 251 8.93 22.86 1.36
CA THR A 251 8.99 21.73 2.29
C THR A 251 7.69 20.94 2.32
N PRO A 252 7.29 20.29 1.22
CA PRO A 252 5.99 19.59 1.10
C PRO A 252 5.81 18.47 2.14
N ARG A 253 6.91 17.94 2.68
CA ARG A 253 6.88 16.87 3.70
C ARG A 253 6.10 17.22 4.96
N HIS A 254 5.97 18.47 5.29
CA HIS A 254 5.26 18.90 6.49
C HIS A 254 3.75 18.60 6.38
N ASN A 255 3.16 18.64 5.18
CA ASN A 255 1.75 18.30 4.92
C ASN A 255 1.56 16.86 4.40
N GLY A 256 2.56 16.00 4.60
CA GLY A 256 2.62 14.67 3.98
C GLY A 256 1.47 13.72 4.34
N LYS A 257 0.76 13.94 5.47
CA LYS A 257 -0.37 13.10 5.86
C LYS A 257 -1.59 13.40 5.01
N VAL A 258 -1.92 14.69 4.83
CA VAL A 258 -3.05 15.10 3.97
C VAL A 258 -2.73 14.86 2.50
N GLU A 259 -1.50 15.13 2.03
CA GLU A 259 -1.08 14.81 0.66
C GLU A 259 -1.18 13.30 0.36
N ARG A 260 -0.79 12.46 1.31
CA ARG A 260 -0.96 11.00 1.16
C ARG A 260 -2.43 10.61 1.10
N SER A 261 -3.31 11.28 1.86
CA SER A 261 -4.74 11.05 1.78
C SER A 261 -5.29 11.42 0.39
N HIS A 262 -4.85 12.54 -0.20
CA HIS A 262 -5.23 12.96 -1.56
C HIS A 262 -4.82 11.95 -2.63
N ARG A 263 -3.66 11.32 -2.49
CA ARG A 263 -3.25 10.22 -3.39
C ARG A 263 -4.18 9.02 -3.27
N ASN A 264 -4.52 8.63 -2.04
CA ASN A 264 -5.49 7.57 -1.81
C ASN A 264 -6.87 7.91 -2.38
N ASP A 265 -7.29 9.18 -2.30
CA ASP A 265 -8.55 9.65 -2.89
C ASP A 265 -8.53 9.52 -4.41
N GLN A 266 -7.41 9.86 -5.06
CA GLN A 266 -7.27 9.67 -6.50
C GLN A 266 -7.40 8.20 -6.88
N GLU A 267 -6.68 7.32 -6.18
CA GLU A 267 -6.61 5.89 -6.51
C GLU A 267 -7.92 5.13 -6.19
N ARG A 268 -8.65 5.52 -5.14
CA ARG A 268 -9.76 4.72 -4.58
C ARG A 268 -11.13 5.34 -4.75
N PHE A 269 -11.20 6.61 -5.12
CA PHE A 269 -12.44 7.34 -5.26
C PHE A 269 -12.54 8.02 -6.62
N TYR A 270 -11.66 8.96 -6.95
CA TYR A 270 -11.80 9.75 -8.16
C TYR A 270 -11.65 8.97 -9.45
N ASN A 271 -10.81 7.95 -9.50
CA ASN A 271 -10.65 7.10 -10.69
C ASN A 271 -11.96 6.37 -11.08
N PHE A 272 -12.93 6.30 -10.18
CA PHE A 272 -14.20 5.57 -10.37
C PHE A 272 -15.42 6.45 -10.16
N LEU A 273 -15.21 7.70 -9.73
CA LEU A 273 -16.29 8.63 -9.44
C LEU A 273 -16.90 9.17 -10.73
N LYS A 274 -18.23 9.18 -10.76
CA LYS A 274 -19.05 9.98 -11.68
C LYS A 274 -20.13 10.66 -10.86
N PHE A 275 -20.33 11.95 -11.12
CA PHE A 275 -21.37 12.74 -10.47
C PHE A 275 -21.91 13.81 -11.43
N TYR A 276 -23.14 14.22 -11.24
CA TYR A 276 -23.87 15.15 -12.13
C TYR A 276 -24.24 16.47 -11.47
N SER A 277 -24.19 16.57 -10.15
CA SER A 277 -24.49 17.80 -9.39
C SER A 277 -23.61 17.95 -8.16
N TYR A 278 -23.62 19.13 -7.57
CA TYR A 278 -22.92 19.42 -6.32
C TYR A 278 -23.44 18.56 -5.15
N GLU A 279 -24.76 18.38 -5.08
CA GLU A 279 -25.43 17.56 -4.05
C GLU A 279 -25.02 16.09 -4.17
N ASP A 280 -24.98 15.57 -5.39
CA ASP A 280 -24.54 14.20 -5.65
C ASP A 280 -23.07 14.00 -5.24
N LEU A 281 -22.19 14.94 -5.61
CA LEU A 281 -20.80 14.94 -5.17
C LEU A 281 -20.69 14.94 -3.63
N THR A 282 -21.47 15.78 -2.97
CA THR A 282 -21.49 15.91 -1.51
C THR A 282 -21.89 14.59 -0.84
N VAL A 283 -22.93 13.93 -1.33
CA VAL A 283 -23.39 12.64 -0.82
C VAL A 283 -22.33 11.56 -1.03
N GLN A 284 -21.76 11.49 -2.22
CA GLN A 284 -20.73 10.48 -2.54
C GLN A 284 -19.45 10.71 -1.72
N MET A 285 -18.99 11.95 -1.56
CA MET A 285 -17.85 12.28 -0.68
C MET A 285 -18.10 11.93 0.78
N LYS A 286 -19.29 12.22 1.30
CA LYS A 286 -19.66 11.87 2.69
C LYS A 286 -19.60 10.33 2.91
N ARG A 287 -20.13 9.54 1.98
CA ARG A 287 -20.06 8.08 2.02
C ARG A 287 -18.63 7.57 1.95
N TYR A 288 -17.83 8.14 1.04
CA TYR A 288 -16.43 7.79 0.89
C TYR A 288 -15.60 8.16 2.14
N CYS A 289 -15.78 9.34 2.69
CA CYS A 289 -15.11 9.78 3.92
C CYS A 289 -15.39 8.81 5.07
N ARG A 290 -16.66 8.48 5.30
CA ARG A 290 -17.07 7.50 6.31
C ARG A 290 -16.39 6.16 6.08
N ARG A 291 -16.45 5.63 4.86
CA ARG A 291 -15.78 4.36 4.51
C ARG A 291 -14.28 4.44 4.79
N SER A 292 -13.59 5.49 4.36
CA SER A 292 -12.14 5.62 4.50
C SER A 292 -11.69 5.68 5.97
N ASN A 293 -12.48 6.32 6.84
CA ASN A 293 -12.21 6.41 8.27
C ASN A 293 -12.44 5.09 9.03
N HIS A 294 -13.06 4.09 8.39
CA HIS A 294 -13.25 2.74 8.95
C HIS A 294 -12.31 1.69 8.37
N ILE A 295 -11.38 2.08 7.48
CA ILE A 295 -10.39 1.15 6.93
C ILE A 295 -9.22 1.02 7.91
N PRO A 296 -8.88 -0.22 8.37
CA PRO A 296 -7.72 -0.45 9.21
C PRO A 296 -6.41 -0.03 8.53
N MET A 297 -5.54 0.64 9.27
CA MET A 297 -4.24 1.13 8.79
C MET A 297 -3.08 0.48 9.55
N GLN A 298 -2.05 0.04 8.83
CA GLN A 298 -0.85 -0.53 9.44
C GLN A 298 -0.18 0.44 10.41
N VAL A 299 -0.12 1.73 10.06
CA VAL A 299 0.48 2.79 10.90
C VAL A 299 -0.28 3.04 12.22
N LEU A 300 -1.50 2.51 12.34
CA LEU A 300 -2.33 2.56 13.54
C LEU A 300 -2.44 1.18 14.21
N ASN A 301 -1.46 0.31 14.02
CA ASN A 301 -1.49 -1.07 14.52
C ASN A 301 -2.74 -1.84 14.09
N TRP A 302 -3.18 -1.62 12.86
CA TRP A 302 -4.37 -2.22 12.24
C TRP A 302 -5.71 -1.76 12.83
N LEU A 303 -5.72 -0.70 13.60
CA LEU A 303 -6.94 0.02 13.94
C LEU A 303 -7.37 0.89 12.77
N SER A 304 -8.66 1.14 12.65
CA SER A 304 -9.17 2.20 11.78
C SER A 304 -8.99 3.58 12.44
N PRO A 305 -8.98 4.68 11.68
CA PRO A 305 -8.93 6.03 12.24
C PRO A 305 -9.97 6.27 13.34
N VAL A 306 -11.22 5.86 13.13
CA VAL A 306 -12.29 5.99 14.13
C VAL A 306 -12.00 5.16 15.39
N GLN A 307 -11.50 3.93 15.24
CA GLN A 307 -11.12 3.10 16.39
C GLN A 307 -9.94 3.71 17.16
N LYS A 308 -8.95 4.24 16.42
CA LYS A 308 -7.81 4.91 17.06
C LYS A 308 -8.24 6.16 17.82
N ARG A 309 -9.15 6.99 17.25
CA ARG A 309 -9.71 8.15 17.96
C ARG A 309 -10.38 7.74 19.28
N LYS A 310 -11.29 6.76 19.22
CA LYS A 310 -11.98 6.26 20.42
C LYS A 310 -11.01 5.74 21.48
N ALA A 311 -9.97 5.02 21.09
CA ALA A 311 -8.95 4.54 22.02
C ALA A 311 -8.16 5.67 22.67
N LEU A 312 -7.87 6.76 21.93
CA LEU A 312 -7.19 7.94 22.48
C LEU A 312 -8.09 8.79 23.38
N GLU A 313 -9.39 8.86 23.11
CA GLU A 313 -10.39 9.53 23.97
C GLU A 313 -10.52 8.86 25.34
N GLN A 314 -10.42 7.54 25.40
CA GLN A 314 -10.48 6.78 26.66
C GLN A 314 -9.22 6.90 27.53
N CYS A 315 -8.10 7.30 26.94
CA CYS A 315 -6.81 7.46 27.63
C CYS A 315 -6.52 8.92 28.03
N SER A 316 -7.41 9.87 27.73
CA SER A 316 -7.30 11.30 28.05
C SER A 316 -8.13 11.66 29.23
#